data_66fe352f5c59b09882f8745448ae34a4
#
_entry.id   66fe352f5c59b09882f8745448ae34a4
#
_cell.length_a   1.000
_cell.length_b   1.000
_cell.length_c   1.000
_cell.angle_alpha   90.00
_cell.angle_beta   90.00
_cell.angle_gamma   90.00
#
_symmetry.space_group_name_H-M   'P 1'
#
loop_
_entity.id
_entity.type
_entity.pdbx_description
1 polymer ?
#
loop_
_entity_poly.entity_id
_entity_poly.type
_entity_poly.pdbx_seq_one_letter_code
_entity_poly.pdbx_strand_id
1 'polypeptide(L)'
;MGSDSDLKTLKPAIDVLNEFGIETDVCILSAHRTPMEMMEYAKNAESENIKVIIAGAGGAAHLPGMLASLTCIPIIGVPVESKTLKGIDSLLSIVQMPAGIPVATVAINGAKNAGLLAIQILSFCLLYTSPRPRDGLLSRMPSSA
;
A
#
# COMPACT_ATOMS: atom_id res chain seq x y z
N MET A 1 -0.16 9.25 -0.15
CA MET A 1 0.20 9.34 1.28
C MET A 1 -0.43 10.58 1.91
N GLY A 2 -0.70 10.56 3.24
CA GLY A 2 -1.40 11.65 3.94
C GLY A 2 -0.57 12.92 4.16
N SER A 3 0.75 12.79 4.16
CA SER A 3 1.70 13.89 4.38
C SER A 3 3.02 13.58 3.68
N ASP A 4 3.78 14.62 3.37
CA ASP A 4 5.16 14.51 2.87
C ASP A 4 6.11 13.82 3.87
N SER A 5 5.84 13.97 5.18
CA SER A 5 6.57 13.24 6.23
C SER A 5 6.49 11.72 6.11
N ASP A 6 5.44 11.19 5.48
CA ASP A 6 5.22 9.76 5.31
C ASP A 6 6.09 9.16 4.19
N LEU A 7 6.68 10.01 3.34
CA LEU A 7 7.49 9.56 2.20
C LEU A 7 8.68 8.70 2.64
N LYS A 8 9.33 9.06 3.74
CA LYS A 8 10.44 8.28 4.29
C LYS A 8 10.02 6.85 4.63
N THR A 9 8.84 6.69 5.20
CA THR A 9 8.27 5.38 5.55
C THR A 9 7.84 4.61 4.31
N LEU A 10 7.29 5.29 3.29
CA LEU A 10 6.78 4.64 2.07
C LEU A 10 7.84 4.38 1.00
N LYS A 11 9.00 5.03 1.09
CA LYS A 11 10.09 4.86 0.13
C LYS A 11 10.45 3.39 -0.15
N PRO A 12 10.54 2.48 0.84
CA PRO A 12 10.82 1.07 0.57
C PRO A 12 9.79 0.36 -0.33
N ALA A 13 8.53 0.85 -0.37
CA ALA A 13 7.55 0.33 -1.32
C ALA A 13 7.86 0.80 -2.74
N ILE A 14 8.19 2.07 -2.91
CA ILE A 14 8.57 2.65 -4.20
C ILE A 14 9.81 1.94 -4.75
N ASP A 15 10.82 1.75 -3.91
CA ASP A 15 12.08 1.12 -4.29
C ASP A 15 11.85 -0.32 -4.80
N VAL A 16 11.07 -1.14 -4.08
CA VAL A 16 10.80 -2.52 -4.50
C VAL A 16 9.92 -2.58 -5.75
N LEU A 17 8.97 -1.68 -5.93
CA LEU A 17 8.17 -1.60 -7.16
C LEU A 17 9.04 -1.26 -8.37
N ASN A 18 9.97 -0.32 -8.23
CA ASN A 18 10.93 0.03 -9.25
C ASN A 18 11.88 -1.12 -9.61
N GLU A 19 12.35 -1.90 -8.62
CA GLU A 19 13.15 -3.11 -8.84
C GLU A 19 12.43 -4.12 -9.75
N PHE A 20 11.10 -4.18 -9.68
CA PHE A 20 10.27 -5.05 -10.52
C PHE A 20 9.76 -4.35 -11.79
N GLY A 21 10.22 -3.15 -12.10
CA GLY A 21 9.85 -2.41 -13.31
C GLY A 21 8.41 -1.94 -13.33
N ILE A 22 7.78 -1.77 -12.15
CA ILE A 22 6.41 -1.28 -12.03
C ILE A 22 6.43 0.23 -11.90
N GLU A 23 5.76 0.90 -12.84
CA GLU A 23 5.58 2.34 -12.81
C GLU A 23 4.73 2.75 -11.59
N THR A 24 5.20 3.79 -10.90
CA THR A 24 4.54 4.28 -9.69
C THR A 24 4.24 5.77 -9.79
N ASP A 25 3.01 6.15 -9.50
CA ASP A 25 2.62 7.52 -9.24
C ASP A 25 2.66 7.81 -7.73
N VAL A 26 3.31 8.91 -7.33
CA VAL A 26 3.51 9.27 -5.92
C VAL A 26 2.86 10.60 -5.65
N CYS A 27 1.75 10.60 -4.91
CA CYS A 27 1.01 11.82 -4.58
C CYS A 27 0.79 11.98 -3.08
N ILE A 28 0.59 13.24 -2.64
CA ILE A 28 0.23 13.60 -1.28
C ILE A 28 -1.24 14.00 -1.29
N LEU A 29 -2.07 13.20 -0.62
CA LEU A 29 -3.51 13.40 -0.50
C LEU A 29 -3.91 13.21 0.96
N SER A 30 -4.43 14.26 1.58
CA SER A 30 -4.84 14.18 2.97
C SER A 30 -6.35 13.98 3.09
N ALA A 31 -6.77 12.91 3.76
CA ALA A 31 -8.18 12.67 4.04
C ALA A 31 -8.86 13.83 4.79
N HIS A 32 -8.09 14.58 5.60
CA HIS A 32 -8.62 15.65 6.45
C HIS A 32 -8.37 17.05 5.90
N ARG A 33 -7.27 17.27 5.17
CA ARG A 33 -6.87 18.61 4.70
C ARG A 33 -7.25 18.87 3.24
N THR A 34 -7.24 17.82 2.41
CA THR A 34 -7.60 17.89 0.99
C THR A 34 -8.60 16.79 0.61
N PRO A 35 -9.76 16.69 1.30
CA PRO A 35 -10.72 15.61 1.10
C PRO A 35 -11.28 15.58 -0.33
N MET A 36 -11.52 16.71 -0.94
CA MET A 36 -12.07 16.77 -2.30
C MET A 36 -11.09 16.23 -3.35
N GLU A 37 -9.82 16.61 -3.26
CA GLU A 37 -8.76 16.10 -4.13
C GLU A 37 -8.58 14.58 -3.96
N MET A 38 -8.62 14.09 -2.73
CA MET A 38 -8.56 12.67 -2.42
C MET A 38 -9.75 11.91 -3.03
N MET A 39 -10.96 12.47 -2.94
CA MET A 39 -12.16 11.87 -3.53
C MET A 39 -12.09 11.83 -5.07
N GLU A 40 -11.62 12.91 -5.68
CA GLU A 40 -11.45 13.00 -7.13
C GLU A 40 -10.40 11.98 -7.62
N TYR A 41 -9.26 11.93 -6.95
CA TYR A 41 -8.23 10.93 -7.23
C TYR A 41 -8.79 9.49 -7.19
N ALA A 42 -9.51 9.15 -6.11
CA ALA A 42 -10.06 7.80 -5.96
C ALA A 42 -11.06 7.43 -7.06
N LYS A 43 -11.91 8.39 -7.48
CA LYS A 43 -12.90 8.19 -8.55
C LYS A 43 -12.26 8.05 -9.93
N ASN A 44 -11.17 8.76 -10.18
CA ASN A 44 -10.49 8.77 -11.47
C ASN A 44 -9.43 7.67 -11.60
N ALA A 45 -9.01 7.07 -10.49
CA ALA A 45 -7.91 6.10 -10.45
C ALA A 45 -8.06 4.94 -11.45
N GLU A 46 -9.28 4.43 -11.63
CA GLU A 46 -9.54 3.34 -12.59
C GLU A 46 -9.35 3.81 -14.06
N SER A 47 -9.84 5.00 -14.38
CA SER A 47 -9.69 5.60 -15.72
C SER A 47 -8.24 5.99 -16.03
N GLU A 48 -7.44 6.28 -15.01
CA GLU A 48 -6.00 6.54 -15.08
C GLU A 48 -5.15 5.25 -15.09
N ASN A 49 -5.80 4.09 -15.23
CA ASN A 49 -5.15 2.78 -15.31
C ASN A 49 -4.39 2.37 -14.03
N ILE A 50 -4.70 2.96 -12.90
CA ILE A 50 -4.18 2.55 -11.59
C ILE A 50 -4.80 1.19 -11.23
N LYS A 51 -3.95 0.24 -10.83
CA LYS A 51 -4.39 -1.15 -10.53
C LYS A 51 -4.36 -1.49 -9.05
N VAL A 52 -3.49 -0.83 -8.28
CA VAL A 52 -3.36 -1.00 -6.83
C VAL A 52 -2.97 0.35 -6.23
N ILE A 53 -3.51 0.69 -5.07
CA ILE A 53 -3.14 1.91 -4.34
C ILE A 53 -2.51 1.52 -3.00
N ILE A 54 -1.28 1.98 -2.75
CA ILE A 54 -0.63 1.87 -1.44
C ILE A 54 -0.83 3.18 -0.72
N ALA A 55 -1.56 3.15 0.39
CA ALA A 55 -1.92 4.34 1.16
C ALA A 55 -1.28 4.32 2.54
N GLY A 56 -0.31 5.20 2.78
CA GLY A 56 0.31 5.41 4.09
C GLY A 56 -0.33 6.56 4.85
N ALA A 57 -0.59 6.35 6.14
CA ALA A 57 -1.10 7.37 7.03
C ALA A 57 -0.74 7.10 8.49
N GLY A 58 -0.58 8.17 9.28
CA GLY A 58 -0.24 8.11 10.70
C GLY A 58 -1.30 8.74 11.60
N GLY A 59 -1.37 8.30 12.85
CA GLY A 59 -2.32 8.78 13.84
C GLY A 59 -3.75 8.35 13.53
N ALA A 60 -4.68 9.30 13.34
CA ALA A 60 -6.02 9.07 12.81
C ALA A 60 -5.92 8.75 11.31
N ALA A 61 -5.47 7.55 11.00
CA ALA A 61 -5.05 7.12 9.67
C ALA A 61 -6.25 6.73 8.78
N HIS A 62 -7.11 7.69 8.47
CA HIS A 62 -8.37 7.46 7.76
C HIS A 62 -8.19 7.33 6.23
N LEU A 63 -7.06 7.78 5.67
CA LEU A 63 -6.85 7.83 4.22
C LEU A 63 -7.09 6.48 3.52
N PRO A 64 -6.54 5.34 3.96
CA PRO A 64 -6.75 4.07 3.26
C PRO A 64 -8.22 3.64 3.22
N GLY A 65 -8.94 3.78 4.34
CA GLY A 65 -10.36 3.43 4.43
C GLY A 65 -11.24 4.34 3.58
N MET A 66 -10.94 5.64 3.54
CA MET A 66 -11.67 6.59 2.71
C MET A 66 -11.46 6.32 1.22
N LEU A 67 -10.25 6.01 0.79
CA LEU A 67 -9.98 5.59 -0.58
C LEU A 67 -10.74 4.29 -0.93
N ALA A 68 -10.69 3.29 -0.05
CA ALA A 68 -11.38 2.02 -0.25
C ALA A 68 -12.90 2.15 -0.37
N SER A 69 -13.50 3.18 0.21
CA SER A 69 -14.94 3.46 0.09
C SER A 69 -15.35 4.10 -1.25
N LEU A 70 -14.40 4.56 -2.05
CA LEU A 70 -14.63 5.36 -3.26
C LEU A 70 -14.20 4.66 -4.56
N THR A 71 -13.45 3.57 -4.47
CA THR A 71 -12.97 2.82 -5.64
C THR A 71 -13.01 1.31 -5.39
N CYS A 72 -13.13 0.53 -6.46
CA CYS A 72 -12.97 -0.93 -6.43
C CYS A 72 -11.52 -1.39 -6.57
N ILE A 73 -10.58 -0.47 -6.77
CA ILE A 73 -9.15 -0.78 -6.84
C ILE A 73 -8.66 -1.29 -5.46
N PRO A 74 -7.88 -2.37 -5.40
CA PRO A 74 -7.32 -2.87 -4.15
C PRO A 74 -6.50 -1.81 -3.42
N ILE A 75 -6.81 -1.58 -2.15
CA ILE A 75 -6.11 -0.64 -1.27
C ILE A 75 -5.24 -1.42 -0.28
N ILE A 76 -3.97 -1.05 -0.22
CA ILE A 76 -3.02 -1.57 0.77
C ILE A 76 -2.70 -0.44 1.75
N GLY A 77 -3.10 -0.61 3.00
CA GLY A 77 -2.87 0.37 4.06
C GLY A 77 -1.53 0.13 4.77
N VAL A 78 -0.72 1.19 4.86
CA VAL A 78 0.54 1.18 5.60
C VAL A 78 0.39 2.08 6.83
N PRO A 79 0.28 1.51 8.04
CA PRO A 79 0.29 2.30 9.26
C PRO A 79 1.66 2.97 9.43
N VAL A 80 1.67 4.30 9.56
CA VAL A 80 2.89 5.07 9.83
C VAL A 80 3.01 5.26 11.34
N GLU A 81 4.22 5.07 11.86
CA GLU A 81 4.50 5.22 13.28
C GLU A 81 4.19 6.64 13.76
N SER A 82 3.39 6.74 14.82
CA SER A 82 3.08 8.00 15.50
C SER A 82 4.00 8.20 16.71
N LYS A 83 4.21 9.47 17.10
CA LYS A 83 5.05 9.79 18.26
C LYS A 83 4.48 9.28 19.57
N THR A 84 3.18 9.42 19.77
CA THR A 84 2.50 9.15 21.05
C THR A 84 2.24 7.66 21.27
N LEU A 85 1.65 6.97 20.29
CA LEU A 85 1.20 5.59 20.42
C LEU A 85 2.02 4.61 19.55
N LYS A 86 3.17 5.06 19.04
CA LYS A 86 4.11 4.20 18.28
C LYS A 86 3.49 3.48 17.08
N GLY A 87 2.43 4.07 16.51
CA GLY A 87 1.72 3.56 15.35
C GLY A 87 0.57 2.61 15.65
N ILE A 88 0.28 2.29 16.92
CA ILE A 88 -0.89 1.46 17.29
C ILE A 88 -2.19 2.17 16.90
N ASP A 89 -2.27 3.48 17.10
CA ASP A 89 -3.38 4.33 16.65
C ASP A 89 -3.55 4.26 15.12
N SER A 90 -2.45 4.37 14.37
CA SER A 90 -2.46 4.24 12.91
C SER A 90 -2.93 2.85 12.48
N LEU A 91 -2.40 1.79 13.09
CA LEU A 91 -2.76 0.42 12.78
C LEU A 91 -4.24 0.16 13.04
N LEU A 92 -4.76 0.53 14.21
CA LEU A 92 -6.16 0.32 14.57
C LEU A 92 -7.11 1.14 13.70
N SER A 93 -6.72 2.35 13.29
CA SER A 93 -7.50 3.18 12.37
C SER A 93 -7.63 2.56 10.97
N ILE A 94 -6.63 1.80 10.52
CA ILE A 94 -6.61 1.21 9.19
C ILE A 94 -7.22 -0.20 9.18
N VAL A 95 -6.94 -1.03 10.19
CA VAL A 95 -7.31 -2.45 10.17
C VAL A 95 -8.78 -2.69 10.50
N GLN A 96 -9.41 -1.83 11.29
CA GLN A 96 -10.81 -1.98 11.78
C GLN A 96 -11.83 -1.46 10.76
N MET A 97 -11.77 -1.95 9.53
CA MET A 97 -12.71 -1.54 8.49
C MET A 97 -14.06 -2.25 8.62
N PRO A 98 -15.17 -1.57 8.30
CA PRO A 98 -16.49 -2.19 8.27
C PRO A 98 -16.60 -3.23 7.14
N ALA A 99 -17.53 -4.17 7.29
CA ALA A 99 -17.85 -5.13 6.24
C ALA A 99 -18.23 -4.42 4.93
N GLY A 100 -17.67 -4.88 3.82
CA GLY A 100 -17.90 -4.30 2.49
C GLY A 100 -16.83 -3.29 2.03
N ILE A 101 -15.98 -2.81 2.93
CA ILE A 101 -14.89 -1.85 2.59
C ILE A 101 -13.54 -2.45 3.02
N PRO A 102 -12.96 -3.36 2.24
CA PRO A 102 -11.72 -4.03 2.61
C PRO A 102 -10.49 -3.13 2.40
N VAL A 103 -9.56 -3.18 3.35
CA VAL A 103 -8.20 -2.62 3.22
C VAL A 103 -7.19 -3.70 3.64
N ALA A 104 -6.29 -4.08 2.74
CA ALA A 104 -5.20 -4.98 3.06
C ALA A 104 -4.16 -4.24 3.92
N THR A 105 -4.11 -4.53 5.22
CA THR A 105 -3.24 -3.79 6.16
C THR A 105 -1.95 -4.56 6.41
N VAL A 106 -0.82 -3.88 6.27
CA VAL A 106 0.52 -4.41 6.60
C VAL A 106 0.96 -3.95 8.00
N ALA A 107 2.11 -4.43 8.45
CA ALA A 107 2.69 -4.02 9.73
C ALA A 107 2.99 -2.51 9.78
N ILE A 108 3.11 -1.94 10.99
CA ILE A 108 3.55 -0.55 11.20
C ILE A 108 4.89 -0.36 10.49
N ASN A 109 4.98 0.71 9.68
CA ASN A 109 6.14 1.01 8.80
C ASN A 109 6.48 -0.10 7.78
N GLY A 110 5.58 -1.05 7.54
CA GLY A 110 5.79 -2.22 6.68
C GLY A 110 5.68 -1.95 5.18
N ALA A 111 6.15 -0.80 4.69
CA ALA A 111 5.96 -0.36 3.31
C ALA A 111 6.58 -1.31 2.28
N LYS A 112 7.73 -1.95 2.57
CA LYS A 112 8.32 -2.94 1.67
C LYS A 112 7.36 -4.11 1.40
N ASN A 113 6.70 -4.61 2.45
CA ASN A 113 5.70 -5.67 2.32
C ASN A 113 4.45 -5.19 1.57
N ALA A 114 4.08 -3.92 1.69
CA ALA A 114 3.00 -3.36 0.89
C ALA A 114 3.35 -3.35 -0.61
N GLY A 115 4.58 -2.97 -0.96
CA GLY A 115 5.08 -3.06 -2.33
C GLY A 115 5.09 -4.49 -2.87
N LEU A 116 5.59 -5.45 -2.10
CA LEU A 116 5.59 -6.87 -2.48
C LEU A 116 4.17 -7.42 -2.65
N LEU A 117 3.24 -7.05 -1.77
CA LEU A 117 1.83 -7.44 -1.89
C LEU A 117 1.19 -6.84 -3.15
N ALA A 118 1.49 -5.59 -3.47
CA ALA A 118 1.05 -4.97 -4.72
C ALA A 118 1.56 -5.74 -5.95
N ILE A 119 2.83 -6.12 -5.97
CA ILE A 119 3.42 -6.94 -7.03
C ILE A 119 2.69 -8.28 -7.16
N GLN A 120 2.39 -8.95 -6.04
CA GLN A 120 1.63 -10.20 -6.04
C GLN A 120 0.24 -10.03 -6.65
N ILE A 121 -0.49 -8.97 -6.26
CA ILE A 121 -1.82 -8.67 -6.83
C ILE A 121 -1.71 -8.44 -8.34
N LEU A 122 -0.76 -7.63 -8.78
CA LEU A 122 -0.53 -7.33 -10.18
C LEU A 122 -0.14 -8.56 -11.00
N SER A 123 0.62 -9.49 -10.42
CA SER A 123 1.04 -10.72 -11.11
C SER A 123 -0.12 -11.62 -11.52
N PHE A 124 -1.18 -11.66 -10.75
CA PHE A 124 -2.41 -12.39 -11.11
C PHE A 124 -3.16 -11.70 -12.26
N CYS A 125 -3.14 -10.38 -12.30
CA CYS A 125 -3.81 -9.61 -13.36
C CYS A 125 -3.09 -9.69 -14.71
N LEU A 126 -1.76 -9.91 -14.70
CA LEU A 126 -0.91 -9.83 -15.91
C LEU A 126 -0.47 -11.20 -16.44
N LEU A 127 -0.94 -12.32 -15.89
CA LEU A 127 -0.43 -13.68 -16.16
C LEU A 127 1.09 -13.80 -15.94
N TYR A 128 1.64 -12.96 -15.08
CA TYR A 128 3.06 -12.94 -14.76
C TYR A 128 3.28 -13.72 -13.46
N THR A 129 4.13 -14.74 -13.49
CA THR A 129 4.61 -15.39 -12.28
C THR A 129 5.59 -14.45 -11.59
N SER A 130 5.14 -13.75 -10.57
CA SER A 130 6.03 -12.97 -9.71
C SER A 130 6.91 -13.95 -8.90
N PRO A 131 8.25 -13.90 -9.02
CA PRO A 131 9.10 -14.72 -8.17
C PRO A 131 8.88 -14.32 -6.71
N ARG A 132 8.64 -15.31 -5.86
CA ARG A 132 8.55 -15.05 -4.41
C ARG A 132 9.93 -14.64 -3.90
N PRO A 133 10.03 -13.71 -2.93
CA PRO A 133 11.33 -13.32 -2.38
C PRO A 133 12.17 -14.48 -1.84
N ARG A 134 11.54 -15.63 -1.53
CA ARG A 134 12.21 -16.86 -1.08
C ARG A 134 12.62 -17.80 -2.21
N ASP A 135 12.14 -17.62 -3.42
CA ASP A 135 12.46 -18.53 -4.53
C ASP A 135 13.94 -18.43 -4.91
N GLY A 136 14.56 -17.25 -4.75
CA GLY A 136 16.01 -17.07 -4.89
C GLY A 136 16.86 -17.75 -3.82
N LEU A 137 16.28 -18.08 -2.66
CA LEU A 137 16.95 -18.84 -1.59
C LEU A 137 16.79 -20.35 -1.78
N LEU A 138 15.65 -20.81 -2.29
CA LEU A 138 15.40 -22.24 -2.55
C LEU A 138 16.21 -22.75 -3.74
N SER A 139 16.49 -21.91 -4.74
CA SER A 139 17.35 -22.29 -5.88
C SER A 139 18.83 -22.49 -5.52
N ARG A 140 19.23 -22.13 -4.30
CA ARG A 140 20.59 -22.32 -3.77
C ARG A 140 20.74 -23.49 -2.82
N MET A 141 19.69 -24.27 -2.57
CA MET A 141 19.80 -25.50 -1.83
C MET A 141 20.35 -26.59 -2.79
N PRO A 142 21.51 -27.21 -2.48
CA PRO A 142 21.97 -28.36 -3.26
C PRO A 142 20.89 -29.44 -3.17
N SER A 143 20.54 -30.01 -4.33
CA SER A 143 19.71 -31.20 -4.37
C SER A 143 20.44 -32.28 -3.58
N SER A 144 19.92 -32.65 -2.42
CA SER A 144 20.42 -33.84 -1.71
C SER A 144 20.17 -35.03 -2.59
N ALA A 145 21.26 -35.61 -3.04
CA ALA A 145 21.28 -36.91 -3.71
C ALA A 145 20.80 -37.99 -2.76
#